data_54e2d13539c9b6ec1c7d5d60fe27d646
#
_entry.id   54e2d13539c9b6ec1c7d5d60fe27d646
#
_cell.length_a   1.000
_cell.length_b   1.000
_cell.length_c   1.000
_cell.angle_alpha   90.00
_cell.angle_beta   90.00
_cell.angle_gamma   90.00
#
_symmetry.space_group_name_H-M   'P 1'
#
loop_
_entity.id
_entity.type
_entity.pdbx_description
1 polymer ?
#
loop_
_entity_poly.entity_id
_entity_poly.type
_entity_poly.pdbx_seq_one_letter_code
_entity_poly.pdbx_strand_id
1 'polypeptide(L)'
;MATYESKKYAFSGANLSGIGANNIADGSVDNTEYQFINSLSSNAQTQITGRLQTAGGTMTGSVVFPDSTGPAPARIQMGAGTDMKIYSDGTYGVASVLNGFFILNNDSSETLFSAFPDGAVNLYHNNTARLATTAGGADVIGAVGIGTTSVGATAGELRAADEVTAYYSSDERLKENITTIEDALDKVNAIRGVEFDWKADHIKKRGGEDGYFVRKHDVGILAQDVKKVCPEVVAEKEDGTLGVKYEKLIGLLVQAINELSAKVNK
;
A
#
# COMPACT_ATOMS: atom_id res chain seq x y z
N MET A 1 -7.82 -50.00 -87.87
CA MET A 1 -7.23 -49.56 -86.61
C MET A 1 -7.48 -48.06 -86.51
N ALA A 2 -8.31 -47.61 -85.58
CA ALA A 2 -8.55 -46.18 -85.36
C ALA A 2 -7.43 -45.66 -84.48
N THR A 3 -6.64 -44.73 -85.00
CA THR A 3 -5.61 -44.01 -84.26
C THR A 3 -6.30 -43.04 -83.23
N TYR A 4 -6.12 -43.31 -82.01
CA TYR A 4 -6.57 -42.43 -80.93
C TYR A 4 -5.61 -41.23 -80.81
N GLU A 5 -5.99 -40.08 -81.41
CA GLU A 5 -5.26 -38.84 -81.22
C GLU A 5 -5.61 -38.30 -79.78
N SER A 6 -4.63 -38.32 -78.94
CA SER A 6 -4.75 -37.64 -77.61
C SER A 6 -4.71 -36.13 -77.88
N LYS A 7 -5.88 -35.47 -77.95
CA LYS A 7 -5.94 -34.00 -77.93
C LYS A 7 -5.46 -33.49 -76.53
N LYS A 8 -4.28 -32.88 -76.57
CA LYS A 8 -3.83 -32.07 -75.38
C LYS A 8 -4.74 -30.83 -75.31
N TYR A 9 -5.67 -30.85 -74.37
CA TYR A 9 -6.44 -29.65 -74.05
C TYR A 9 -5.58 -28.77 -73.19
N ALA A 10 -5.20 -27.57 -73.64
CA ALA A 10 -4.62 -26.55 -72.82
C ALA A 10 -5.77 -25.87 -72.01
N PHE A 11 -5.92 -26.22 -70.74
CA PHE A 11 -6.88 -25.56 -69.89
C PHE A 11 -6.26 -24.23 -69.36
N SER A 12 -6.81 -23.12 -69.83
CA SER A 12 -6.55 -21.80 -69.25
C SER A 12 -7.58 -21.58 -68.14
N GLY A 13 -7.14 -21.10 -67.00
CA GLY A 13 -8.03 -20.82 -65.84
C GLY A 13 -9.22 -19.92 -66.20
N ALA A 14 -9.12 -19.11 -67.26
CA ALA A 14 -10.19 -18.24 -67.75
C ALA A 14 -11.41 -18.99 -68.35
N ASN A 15 -11.24 -20.26 -68.77
CA ASN A 15 -12.28 -21.08 -69.44
C ASN A 15 -12.83 -22.17 -68.47
N LEU A 16 -12.40 -22.22 -67.26
CA LEU A 16 -12.87 -23.16 -66.25
C LEU A 16 -14.03 -22.53 -65.50
N SER A 17 -15.25 -22.83 -65.89
CA SER A 17 -16.47 -22.45 -65.16
C SER A 17 -17.19 -23.69 -64.60
N GLY A 18 -17.82 -23.57 -63.46
CA GLY A 18 -18.59 -24.66 -62.85
C GLY A 18 -17.79 -25.78 -62.24
N ILE A 19 -16.50 -25.50 -61.85
CA ILE A 19 -15.72 -26.44 -61.07
C ILE A 19 -15.99 -26.18 -59.58
N GLY A 20 -16.71 -27.08 -58.93
CA GLY A 20 -16.90 -27.04 -57.49
C GLY A 20 -15.64 -27.44 -56.73
N ALA A 21 -15.52 -27.03 -55.47
CA ALA A 21 -14.39 -27.35 -54.57
C ALA A 21 -14.12 -28.88 -54.50
N ASN A 22 -15.16 -29.69 -54.53
CA ASN A 22 -15.10 -31.15 -54.52
C ASN A 22 -14.35 -31.76 -55.74
N ASN A 23 -14.18 -30.98 -56.84
CA ASN A 23 -13.45 -31.41 -58.04
C ASN A 23 -11.99 -30.95 -58.01
N ILE A 24 -11.60 -30.13 -57.06
CA ILE A 24 -10.25 -29.57 -56.94
C ILE A 24 -9.44 -30.30 -55.89
N ALA A 25 -10.11 -30.81 -54.86
CA ALA A 25 -9.51 -31.54 -53.73
C ALA A 25 -10.07 -32.97 -53.61
N ASP A 26 -9.72 -33.65 -52.55
CA ASP A 26 -10.20 -35.01 -52.23
C ASP A 26 -11.68 -35.07 -51.76
N GLY A 27 -12.42 -33.95 -51.85
CA GLY A 27 -13.80 -33.82 -51.38
C GLY A 27 -13.92 -33.40 -49.90
N SER A 28 -12.81 -33.19 -49.20
CA SER A 28 -12.81 -32.73 -47.80
C SER A 28 -13.21 -31.26 -47.65
N VAL A 29 -13.15 -30.47 -48.74
CA VAL A 29 -13.57 -29.06 -48.78
C VAL A 29 -14.77 -28.93 -49.73
N ASP A 30 -15.92 -28.53 -49.20
CA ASP A 30 -17.14 -28.34 -49.98
C ASP A 30 -17.24 -26.89 -50.55
N ASN A 31 -18.25 -26.65 -51.39
CA ASN A 31 -18.48 -25.35 -52.00
C ASN A 31 -18.82 -24.26 -50.98
N THR A 32 -19.40 -24.59 -49.86
CA THR A 32 -19.76 -23.65 -48.80
C THR A 32 -18.50 -23.21 -48.08
N GLU A 33 -17.64 -24.14 -47.72
CA GLU A 33 -16.37 -23.87 -47.08
C GLU A 33 -15.43 -23.05 -47.98
N TYR A 34 -15.42 -23.36 -49.31
CA TYR A 34 -14.63 -22.60 -50.26
C TYR A 34 -15.11 -21.14 -50.39
N GLN A 35 -16.39 -20.86 -50.24
CA GLN A 35 -16.94 -19.50 -50.25
C GLN A 35 -16.49 -18.68 -49.05
N PHE A 36 -16.21 -19.28 -47.90
CA PHE A 36 -15.68 -18.54 -46.71
C PHE A 36 -14.29 -17.96 -46.95
N ILE A 37 -13.50 -18.53 -47.89
CA ILE A 37 -12.19 -17.97 -48.24
C ILE A 37 -12.26 -16.86 -49.30
N ASN A 38 -13.39 -16.69 -49.98
CA ASN A 38 -13.55 -15.67 -51.01
C ASN A 38 -13.44 -14.23 -50.50
N SER A 39 -13.72 -14.01 -49.20
CA SER A 39 -13.64 -12.69 -48.55
C SER A 39 -12.28 -12.40 -47.92
N LEU A 40 -11.31 -13.31 -48.02
CA LEU A 40 -9.98 -13.10 -47.44
C LEU A 40 -9.22 -12.04 -48.26
N SER A 41 -8.80 -10.96 -47.60
CA SER A 41 -8.01 -9.86 -48.17
C SER A 41 -6.54 -10.22 -48.39
N SER A 42 -6.08 -11.35 -47.83
CA SER A 42 -4.74 -11.89 -47.98
C SER A 42 -4.75 -13.41 -47.82
N ASN A 43 -3.60 -14.07 -47.93
CA ASN A 43 -3.47 -15.50 -47.71
C ASN A 43 -4.05 -15.90 -46.35
N ALA A 44 -4.89 -16.96 -46.31
CA ALA A 44 -5.53 -17.43 -45.06
C ALA A 44 -4.54 -17.69 -43.95
N GLN A 45 -3.38 -18.26 -44.23
CA GLN A 45 -2.33 -18.51 -43.27
C GLN A 45 -1.79 -17.21 -42.65
N THR A 46 -1.63 -16.16 -43.47
CA THR A 46 -1.20 -14.84 -42.95
C THR A 46 -2.23 -14.24 -42.02
N GLN A 47 -3.52 -14.37 -42.32
CA GLN A 47 -4.60 -13.87 -41.47
C GLN A 47 -4.71 -14.68 -40.15
N ILE A 48 -4.54 -16.01 -40.22
CA ILE A 48 -4.53 -16.87 -39.04
C ILE A 48 -3.31 -16.59 -38.14
N THR A 49 -2.14 -16.43 -38.78
CA THR A 49 -0.90 -16.11 -38.04
C THR A 49 -0.94 -14.71 -37.39
N GLY A 50 -1.68 -13.78 -38.02
CA GLY A 50 -1.89 -12.43 -37.46
C GLY A 50 -2.87 -12.36 -36.28
N ARG A 51 -3.61 -13.45 -36.00
CA ARG A 51 -4.46 -13.52 -34.78
C ARG A 51 -3.65 -13.94 -33.59
N LEU A 52 -4.05 -13.47 -32.39
CA LEU A 52 -3.43 -13.91 -31.14
C LEU A 52 -3.56 -15.43 -31.03
N GLN A 53 -2.42 -16.11 -31.01
CA GLN A 53 -2.39 -17.57 -30.83
C GLN A 53 -2.76 -17.93 -29.38
N THR A 54 -3.43 -19.04 -29.17
CA THR A 54 -3.75 -19.56 -27.82
C THR A 54 -2.50 -19.89 -26.97
N ALA A 55 -1.35 -20.10 -27.62
CA ALA A 55 -0.06 -20.31 -26.99
C ALA A 55 0.67 -19.00 -26.61
N GLY A 56 0.03 -17.83 -26.82
CA GLY A 56 0.63 -16.51 -26.61
C GLY A 56 1.23 -15.92 -27.88
N GLY A 57 1.46 -14.63 -27.88
CA GLY A 57 2.05 -13.86 -29.00
C GLY A 57 2.34 -12.43 -28.57
N THR A 58 3.20 -11.75 -29.35
CA THR A 58 3.49 -10.33 -29.17
C THR A 58 2.49 -9.49 -29.95
N MET A 59 1.85 -8.55 -29.29
CA MET A 59 1.01 -7.53 -29.91
C MET A 59 1.86 -6.29 -30.13
N THR A 60 1.95 -5.83 -31.39
CA THR A 60 2.75 -4.65 -31.76
C THR A 60 1.95 -3.35 -31.75
N GLY A 61 0.66 -3.41 -31.43
CA GLY A 61 -0.25 -2.28 -31.33
C GLY A 61 -1.08 -2.31 -30.06
N SER A 62 -1.82 -1.23 -29.80
CA SER A 62 -2.74 -1.12 -28.66
C SER A 62 -3.94 -2.05 -28.83
N VAL A 63 -4.38 -2.70 -27.74
CA VAL A 63 -5.68 -3.34 -27.64
C VAL A 63 -6.62 -2.38 -26.95
N VAL A 64 -7.66 -1.97 -27.64
CA VAL A 64 -8.70 -1.10 -27.11
C VAL A 64 -9.90 -1.93 -26.71
N PHE A 65 -10.27 -1.86 -25.43
CA PHE A 65 -11.51 -2.41 -24.90
C PHE A 65 -12.50 -1.27 -24.71
N PRO A 66 -13.75 -1.37 -25.17
CA PRO A 66 -14.77 -0.39 -24.86
C PRO A 66 -15.11 -0.40 -23.35
N ASP A 67 -15.75 0.65 -22.85
CA ASP A 67 -16.22 0.73 -21.48
C ASP A 67 -17.17 -0.41 -21.14
N SER A 68 -17.01 -0.99 -19.96
CA SER A 68 -17.81 -2.10 -19.46
C SER A 68 -18.87 -1.58 -18.50
N THR A 69 -20.06 -1.27 -19.01
CA THR A 69 -21.21 -0.74 -18.23
C THR A 69 -22.05 -1.82 -17.52
N GLY A 70 -21.47 -2.99 -17.22
CA GLY A 70 -22.21 -4.07 -16.57
C GLY A 70 -21.39 -5.35 -16.41
N PRO A 71 -22.00 -6.47 -16.07
CA PRO A 71 -21.31 -7.75 -15.87
C PRO A 71 -20.72 -8.36 -17.16
N ALA A 72 -20.91 -7.73 -18.32
CA ALA A 72 -20.44 -8.16 -19.64
C ALA A 72 -19.19 -7.39 -20.11
N PRO A 73 -18.67 -7.65 -21.29
CA PRO A 73 -17.52 -8.48 -21.63
C PRO A 73 -16.25 -7.74 -22.05
N ALA A 74 -16.14 -6.39 -21.94
CA ALA A 74 -14.96 -5.63 -22.40
C ALA A 74 -13.92 -5.53 -21.27
N ARG A 75 -13.24 -6.64 -20.96
CA ARG A 75 -12.27 -6.72 -19.86
C ARG A 75 -11.20 -7.75 -20.13
N ILE A 76 -10.05 -7.55 -19.53
CA ILE A 76 -9.05 -8.59 -19.35
C ILE A 76 -9.48 -9.41 -18.14
N GLN A 77 -9.63 -10.72 -18.32
CA GLN A 77 -10.02 -11.65 -17.27
C GLN A 77 -8.95 -12.71 -17.12
N MET A 78 -8.52 -12.96 -15.89
CA MET A 78 -7.51 -13.96 -15.53
C MET A 78 -8.11 -14.92 -14.49
N GLY A 79 -7.74 -16.22 -14.63
CA GLY A 79 -8.25 -17.29 -13.78
C GLY A 79 -9.59 -17.88 -14.24
N ALA A 80 -9.80 -19.18 -14.00
CA ALA A 80 -11.00 -19.91 -14.40
C ALA A 80 -12.26 -19.46 -13.65
N GLY A 81 -12.09 -18.94 -12.41
CA GLY A 81 -13.13 -18.40 -11.55
C GLY A 81 -13.34 -16.89 -11.66
N THR A 82 -12.76 -16.24 -12.68
CA THR A 82 -12.72 -14.75 -12.77
C THR A 82 -11.98 -14.09 -11.62
N ASP A 83 -10.84 -14.68 -11.23
CA ASP A 83 -10.09 -14.29 -10.04
C ASP A 83 -9.59 -12.85 -10.08
N MET A 84 -9.26 -12.36 -11.30
CA MET A 84 -8.89 -10.96 -11.54
C MET A 84 -9.52 -10.43 -12.83
N LYS A 85 -9.98 -9.18 -12.81
CA LYS A 85 -10.52 -8.43 -13.97
C LYS A 85 -9.89 -7.05 -14.02
N ILE A 86 -9.54 -6.58 -15.22
CA ILE A 86 -9.11 -5.20 -15.48
C ILE A 86 -10.02 -4.63 -16.55
N TYR A 87 -10.69 -3.51 -16.28
CA TYR A 87 -11.65 -2.87 -17.17
C TYR A 87 -11.81 -1.38 -16.85
N SER A 88 -12.50 -0.65 -17.73
CA SER A 88 -13.04 0.68 -17.42
C SER A 88 -14.56 0.57 -17.26
N ASP A 89 -15.13 1.22 -16.25
CA ASP A 89 -16.60 1.30 -16.05
C ASP A 89 -17.22 2.56 -16.69
N GLY A 90 -16.44 3.30 -17.47
CA GLY A 90 -16.82 4.56 -18.10
C GLY A 90 -16.45 5.79 -17.27
N THR A 91 -16.07 5.60 -16.00
CA THR A 91 -15.64 6.65 -15.08
C THR A 91 -14.25 6.35 -14.54
N TYR A 92 -14.00 5.11 -14.15
CA TYR A 92 -12.76 4.66 -13.52
C TYR A 92 -12.12 3.48 -14.26
N GLY A 93 -10.79 3.40 -14.21
CA GLY A 93 -10.07 2.17 -14.46
C GLY A 93 -10.15 1.27 -13.22
N VAL A 94 -10.61 0.05 -13.38
CA VAL A 94 -10.89 -0.88 -12.27
C VAL A 94 -10.03 -2.13 -12.39
N ALA A 95 -9.35 -2.49 -11.30
CA ALA A 95 -8.80 -3.82 -11.08
C ALA A 95 -9.62 -4.51 -9.98
N SER A 96 -10.45 -5.48 -10.35
CA SER A 96 -11.30 -6.24 -9.43
C SER A 96 -10.69 -7.60 -9.16
N VAL A 97 -10.55 -7.99 -7.90
CA VAL A 97 -9.95 -9.26 -7.47
C VAL A 97 -10.89 -10.01 -6.52
N LEU A 98 -10.83 -11.32 -6.55
CA LEU A 98 -11.70 -12.17 -5.71
C LEU A 98 -11.18 -12.28 -4.27
N ASN A 99 -9.90 -12.60 -4.09
CA ASN A 99 -9.34 -12.95 -2.77
C ASN A 99 -8.28 -11.96 -2.27
N GLY A 100 -7.56 -11.29 -3.15
CA GLY A 100 -6.51 -10.34 -2.80
C GLY A 100 -5.69 -9.89 -3.99
N PHE A 101 -5.12 -8.71 -3.90
CA PHE A 101 -4.26 -8.11 -4.91
C PHE A 101 -2.86 -7.90 -4.35
N PHE A 102 -1.86 -8.38 -5.09
CA PHE A 102 -0.45 -8.26 -4.72
C PHE A 102 0.35 -7.57 -5.82
N ILE A 103 1.31 -6.75 -5.42
CA ILE A 103 2.42 -6.30 -6.25
C ILE A 103 3.69 -6.91 -5.65
N LEU A 104 4.39 -7.68 -6.47
CA LEU A 104 5.63 -8.37 -6.11
C LEU A 104 6.79 -7.78 -6.92
N ASN A 105 8.02 -8.03 -6.51
CA ASN A 105 9.19 -7.79 -7.35
C ASN A 105 9.22 -8.76 -8.54
N ASN A 106 10.14 -8.57 -9.49
CA ASN A 106 10.18 -9.31 -10.75
C ASN A 106 10.31 -10.83 -10.61
N ASP A 107 10.97 -11.31 -9.58
CA ASP A 107 11.15 -12.76 -9.31
C ASP A 107 10.15 -13.33 -8.31
N SER A 108 9.18 -12.53 -7.89
CA SER A 108 8.12 -12.87 -6.92
C SER A 108 8.64 -13.30 -5.54
N SER A 109 9.87 -12.96 -5.21
CA SER A 109 10.49 -13.27 -3.91
C SER A 109 10.14 -12.26 -2.83
N GLU A 110 9.67 -11.06 -3.22
CA GLU A 110 9.40 -9.95 -2.33
C GLU A 110 8.05 -9.30 -2.61
N THR A 111 7.25 -9.14 -1.56
CA THR A 111 5.99 -8.40 -1.60
C THR A 111 6.26 -6.92 -1.41
N LEU A 112 5.70 -6.08 -2.28
CA LEU A 112 5.76 -4.61 -2.21
C LEU A 112 4.44 -4.03 -1.69
N PHE A 113 3.32 -4.63 -2.09
CA PHE A 113 1.97 -4.20 -1.75
C PHE A 113 1.04 -5.42 -1.65
N SER A 114 0.09 -5.38 -0.73
CA SER A 114 -1.04 -6.31 -0.72
C SER A 114 -2.33 -5.61 -0.30
N ALA A 115 -3.47 -6.06 -0.86
CA ALA A 115 -4.80 -5.60 -0.48
C ALA A 115 -5.76 -6.80 -0.46
N PHE A 116 -6.54 -6.92 0.60
CA PHE A 116 -7.51 -8.01 0.78
C PHE A 116 -8.92 -7.46 0.92
N PRO A 117 -9.93 -8.09 0.27
CA PRO A 117 -11.34 -7.80 0.58
C PRO A 117 -11.59 -8.00 2.08
N ASP A 118 -12.27 -7.06 2.70
CA ASP A 118 -12.58 -7.06 4.16
C ASP A 118 -11.34 -7.20 5.07
N GLY A 119 -10.14 -6.94 4.53
CA GLY A 119 -8.87 -7.07 5.21
C GLY A 119 -7.99 -5.84 5.08
N ALA A 120 -6.73 -5.99 5.46
CA ALA A 120 -5.76 -4.91 5.42
C ALA A 120 -5.26 -4.60 4.01
N VAL A 121 -4.96 -3.32 3.77
CA VAL A 121 -4.05 -2.86 2.73
C VAL A 121 -2.69 -2.64 3.37
N ASN A 122 -1.64 -3.26 2.82
CA ASN A 122 -0.30 -3.21 3.37
C ASN A 122 0.71 -2.67 2.36
N LEU A 123 1.66 -1.86 2.85
CA LEU A 123 2.88 -1.47 2.16
C LEU A 123 4.07 -2.14 2.83
N TYR A 124 5.00 -2.68 2.04
CA TYR A 124 6.11 -3.48 2.53
C TYR A 124 7.46 -2.83 2.23
N HIS A 125 8.44 -3.17 3.05
CA HIS A 125 9.86 -2.97 2.82
C HIS A 125 10.59 -4.24 3.28
N ASN A 126 11.34 -4.89 2.37
CA ASN A 126 12.03 -6.16 2.61
C ASN A 126 11.08 -7.22 3.23
N ASN A 127 9.95 -7.50 2.58
CA ASN A 127 8.90 -8.44 3.02
C ASN A 127 8.29 -8.15 4.41
N THR A 128 8.59 -7.00 5.01
CA THR A 128 8.02 -6.58 6.29
C THR A 128 7.01 -5.48 6.04
N ALA A 129 5.76 -5.66 6.47
CA ALA A 129 4.75 -4.61 6.41
C ALA A 129 5.22 -3.42 7.24
N ARG A 130 5.16 -2.21 6.67
CA ARG A 130 5.52 -0.95 7.33
C ARG A 130 4.33 -0.04 7.57
N LEU A 131 3.32 -0.14 6.73
CA LEU A 131 2.04 0.53 6.89
C LEU A 131 0.93 -0.47 6.60
N ALA A 132 -0.04 -0.55 7.50
CA ALA A 132 -1.20 -1.43 7.37
C ALA A 132 -2.49 -0.67 7.73
N THR A 133 -3.59 -0.90 6.99
CA THR A 133 -4.91 -0.46 7.41
C THR A 133 -5.51 -1.47 8.38
N THR A 134 -6.22 -0.98 9.39
CA THR A 134 -6.91 -1.80 10.40
C THR A 134 -8.34 -1.30 10.58
N ALA A 135 -9.17 -2.06 11.30
CA ALA A 135 -10.54 -1.63 11.62
C ALA A 135 -10.59 -0.30 12.41
N GLY A 136 -9.54 0.03 13.15
CA GLY A 136 -9.44 1.25 13.96
C GLY A 136 -8.71 2.41 13.29
N GLY A 137 -8.10 2.19 12.10
CA GLY A 137 -7.31 3.22 11.42
C GLY A 137 -6.15 2.65 10.62
N ALA A 138 -4.94 3.17 10.83
CA ALA A 138 -3.72 2.71 10.17
C ALA A 138 -2.59 2.51 11.19
N ASP A 139 -1.89 1.41 11.06
CA ASP A 139 -0.70 1.09 11.85
C ASP A 139 0.56 1.36 11.05
N VAL A 140 1.49 2.11 11.66
CA VAL A 140 2.85 2.27 11.15
C VAL A 140 3.80 1.43 11.98
N ILE A 141 4.38 0.40 11.37
CA ILE A 141 5.30 -0.54 12.02
C ILE A 141 6.73 -0.04 11.83
N GLY A 142 7.16 0.78 12.76
CA GLY A 142 8.46 1.45 12.70
C GLY A 142 8.39 2.85 13.29
N ALA A 143 9.22 3.74 12.78
CA ALA A 143 9.20 5.15 13.11
C ALA A 143 8.58 5.97 11.98
N VAL A 144 8.00 7.13 12.31
CA VAL A 144 7.42 8.09 11.37
C VAL A 144 8.27 9.35 11.33
N GLY A 145 8.69 9.77 10.14
CA GLY A 145 9.33 11.06 9.90
C GLY A 145 8.41 12.00 9.13
N ILE A 146 8.18 13.20 9.62
CA ILE A 146 7.40 14.24 8.96
C ILE A 146 8.33 15.42 8.66
N GLY A 147 8.49 15.78 7.37
CA GLY A 147 9.37 16.87 6.94
C GLY A 147 10.87 16.61 7.16
N THR A 148 11.26 15.36 7.41
CA THR A 148 12.65 14.97 7.68
C THR A 148 12.98 13.63 7.01
N THR A 149 14.25 13.47 6.59
CA THR A 149 14.79 12.18 6.15
C THR A 149 15.44 11.40 7.30
N SER A 150 15.65 12.03 8.46
CA SER A 150 16.15 11.41 9.68
C SER A 150 15.02 10.70 10.43
N VAL A 151 14.55 9.59 9.88
CA VAL A 151 13.55 8.76 10.53
C VAL A 151 14.19 8.03 11.71
N GLY A 152 13.51 8.00 12.87
CA GLY A 152 14.01 7.31 14.05
C GLY A 152 14.29 5.83 13.82
N ALA A 153 15.32 5.31 14.47
CA ALA A 153 15.64 3.89 14.43
C ALA A 153 14.78 3.05 15.40
N THR A 154 14.06 3.71 16.31
CA THR A 154 13.24 3.06 17.33
C THR A 154 11.79 2.95 16.84
N ALA A 155 11.22 1.75 16.89
CA ALA A 155 9.80 1.54 16.55
C ALA A 155 8.90 2.38 17.50
N GLY A 156 7.86 3.01 16.92
CA GLY A 156 6.94 3.90 17.66
C GLY A 156 7.48 5.32 17.87
N GLU A 157 8.63 5.68 17.31
CA GLU A 157 9.12 7.07 17.37
C GLU A 157 8.47 7.91 16.26
N LEU A 158 7.98 9.11 16.62
CA LEU A 158 7.53 10.14 15.69
C LEU A 158 8.53 11.29 15.72
N ARG A 159 9.12 11.63 14.56
CA ARG A 159 9.98 12.81 14.37
C ARG A 159 9.30 13.78 13.40
N ALA A 160 9.06 14.98 13.86
CA ALA A 160 8.60 16.08 13.01
C ALA A 160 9.69 17.15 12.92
N ALA A 161 9.96 17.66 11.71
CA ALA A 161 10.94 18.72 11.50
C ALA A 161 10.40 20.10 11.93
N ASP A 162 9.10 20.22 12.15
CA ASP A 162 8.39 21.42 12.55
C ASP A 162 7.37 21.10 13.63
N GLU A 163 6.44 21.99 13.91
CA GLU A 163 5.47 21.91 15.00
C GLU A 163 4.51 20.72 14.86
N VAL A 164 4.15 20.14 16.00
CA VAL A 164 3.06 19.16 16.13
C VAL A 164 1.93 19.81 16.91
N THR A 165 0.82 20.09 16.22
CA THR A 165 -0.39 20.65 16.86
C THR A 165 -1.29 19.50 17.31
N ALA A 166 -1.46 19.34 18.61
CA ALA A 166 -2.33 18.35 19.21
C ALA A 166 -3.22 19.00 20.27
N TYR A 167 -4.46 18.55 20.38
CA TYR A 167 -5.42 19.03 21.39
C TYR A 167 -5.78 17.91 22.34
N TYR A 168 -5.73 18.20 23.65
CA TYR A 168 -6.25 17.35 24.69
C TYR A 168 -7.62 17.83 25.14
N SER A 169 -8.58 16.93 25.24
CA SER A 169 -9.88 17.24 25.86
C SER A 169 -9.67 17.52 27.34
N SER A 170 -10.02 18.73 27.78
CA SER A 170 -9.91 19.19 29.17
C SER A 170 -11.18 19.85 29.70
N ASP A 171 -12.31 19.61 29.04
CA ASP A 171 -13.62 20.11 29.41
C ASP A 171 -14.04 19.52 30.77
N GLU A 172 -14.54 20.39 31.68
CA GLU A 172 -15.01 19.99 33.02
C GLU A 172 -16.13 18.96 32.96
N ARG A 173 -17.02 19.06 31.94
CA ARG A 173 -18.15 18.13 31.74
C ARG A 173 -17.73 16.68 31.48
N LEU A 174 -16.46 16.45 31.16
CA LEU A 174 -15.90 15.11 30.94
C LEU A 174 -15.16 14.56 32.16
N LYS A 175 -15.23 15.27 33.32
CA LYS A 175 -14.48 14.95 34.54
C LYS A 175 -15.41 14.78 35.71
N GLU A 176 -15.04 13.91 36.61
CA GLU A 176 -15.72 13.66 37.89
C GLU A 176 -14.73 13.77 39.06
N ASN A 177 -15.24 14.01 40.26
CA ASN A 177 -14.43 14.06 41.49
C ASN A 177 -13.26 15.06 41.42
N ILE A 178 -13.53 16.26 40.89
CA ILE A 178 -12.52 17.28 40.71
C ILE A 178 -12.10 17.83 42.08
N THR A 179 -10.84 17.63 42.40
CA THR A 179 -10.22 18.15 43.66
C THR A 179 -8.95 18.93 43.31
N THR A 180 -8.62 19.90 44.13
CA THR A 180 -7.35 20.62 44.05
C THR A 180 -6.19 19.70 44.44
N ILE A 181 -5.05 19.81 43.75
CA ILE A 181 -3.86 19.05 44.10
C ILE A 181 -3.29 19.59 45.42
N GLU A 182 -3.27 18.76 46.44
CA GLU A 182 -2.70 19.15 47.75
C GLU A 182 -1.17 19.08 47.74
N ASP A 183 -0.52 19.96 48.50
CA ASP A 183 0.94 20.05 48.71
C ASP A 183 1.72 20.12 47.40
N ALA A 184 1.17 20.85 46.38
CA ALA A 184 1.73 20.86 45.05
C ALA A 184 3.14 21.47 45.00
N LEU A 185 3.40 22.50 45.79
CA LEU A 185 4.73 23.13 45.90
C LEU A 185 5.77 22.18 46.47
N ASP A 186 5.42 21.42 47.50
CA ASP A 186 6.33 20.46 48.11
C ASP A 186 6.60 19.26 47.16
N LYS A 187 5.58 18.83 46.41
CA LYS A 187 5.73 17.82 45.35
C LYS A 187 6.69 18.28 44.25
N VAL A 188 6.56 19.53 43.80
CA VAL A 188 7.46 20.08 42.76
C VAL A 188 8.89 20.22 43.31
N ASN A 189 9.07 20.67 44.56
CA ASN A 189 10.37 20.78 45.19
C ASN A 189 11.10 19.43 45.37
N ALA A 190 10.36 18.32 45.37
CA ALA A 190 10.92 16.98 45.44
C ALA A 190 11.37 16.43 44.03
N ILE A 191 11.05 17.13 42.93
CA ILE A 191 11.45 16.76 41.60
C ILE A 191 12.70 17.57 41.23
N ARG A 192 13.76 16.88 40.84
CA ARG A 192 14.99 17.53 40.42
C ARG A 192 14.97 17.84 38.93
N GLY A 193 15.25 19.08 38.55
CA GLY A 193 15.71 19.41 37.22
C GLY A 193 17.20 19.03 37.09
N VAL A 194 17.56 18.31 36.03
CA VAL A 194 18.91 17.78 35.87
C VAL A 194 19.41 17.98 34.43
N GLU A 195 20.73 18.19 34.31
CA GLU A 195 21.47 17.99 33.08
C GLU A 195 22.06 16.59 33.08
N PHE A 196 22.11 15.93 31.95
CA PHE A 196 22.60 14.57 31.89
C PHE A 196 23.13 14.21 30.50
N ASP A 197 23.94 13.14 30.45
CA ASP A 197 24.33 12.52 29.18
C ASP A 197 23.56 11.20 28.99
N TRP A 198 23.00 11.02 27.83
CA TRP A 198 22.46 9.73 27.41
C TRP A 198 23.57 8.69 27.31
N LYS A 199 23.32 7.46 27.75
CA LYS A 199 24.26 6.35 27.60
C LYS A 199 24.51 6.04 26.14
N ALA A 200 25.77 5.70 25.79
CA ALA A 200 26.17 5.41 24.42
C ALA A 200 25.31 4.33 23.74
N ASP A 201 24.94 3.28 24.49
CA ASP A 201 24.07 2.22 23.97
C ASP A 201 22.64 2.73 23.65
N HIS A 202 22.12 3.68 24.44
CA HIS A 202 20.83 4.31 24.17
C HIS A 202 20.88 5.17 22.91
N ILE A 203 21.93 5.99 22.76
CA ILE A 203 22.16 6.79 21.54
C ILE A 203 22.28 5.88 20.31
N LYS A 204 23.05 4.79 20.41
CA LYS A 204 23.19 3.81 19.31
C LYS A 204 21.86 3.17 18.92
N LYS A 205 21.02 2.80 19.89
CA LYS A 205 19.67 2.25 19.62
C LYS A 205 18.78 3.25 18.88
N ARG A 206 18.97 4.55 19.08
CA ARG A 206 18.20 5.62 18.40
C ARG A 206 18.79 6.03 17.04
N GLY A 207 19.81 5.33 16.53
CA GLY A 207 20.41 5.58 15.21
C GLY A 207 21.69 6.42 15.24
N GLY A 208 22.20 6.75 16.43
CA GLY A 208 23.37 7.63 16.61
C GLY A 208 22.98 9.10 16.80
N GLU A 209 23.96 9.93 17.12
CA GLU A 209 23.77 11.37 17.23
C GLU A 209 23.54 11.98 15.84
N ASP A 210 22.51 12.80 15.67
CA ASP A 210 22.19 13.52 14.45
C ASP A 210 22.22 15.06 14.65
N GLY A 211 22.56 15.50 15.85
CA GLY A 211 22.67 16.91 16.23
C GLY A 211 21.33 17.64 16.40
N TYR A 212 20.23 16.95 16.08
CA TYR A 212 18.88 17.53 16.12
C TYR A 212 17.94 16.72 17.03
N PHE A 213 17.55 15.52 16.63
CA PHE A 213 16.64 14.66 17.41
C PHE A 213 17.37 13.78 18.43
N VAL A 214 18.63 13.47 18.20
CA VAL A 214 19.45 12.64 19.08
C VAL A 214 20.75 13.38 19.41
N ARG A 215 20.88 13.77 20.66
CA ARG A 215 22.07 14.45 21.20
C ARG A 215 22.57 13.68 22.40
N LYS A 216 23.87 13.77 22.69
CA LYS A 216 24.45 13.13 23.85
C LYS A 216 24.03 13.86 25.15
N HIS A 217 24.24 15.17 25.17
CA HIS A 217 23.91 16.02 26.31
C HIS A 217 22.48 16.54 26.22
N ASP A 218 21.75 16.48 27.36
CA ASP A 218 20.33 16.85 27.42
C ASP A 218 19.93 17.35 28.80
N VAL A 219 18.74 17.93 28.93
CA VAL A 219 18.15 18.43 30.14
C VAL A 219 16.78 17.82 30.38
N GLY A 220 16.38 17.65 31.62
CA GLY A 220 15.07 17.11 31.94
C GLY A 220 14.87 16.83 33.39
N ILE A 221 13.90 15.96 33.72
CA ILE A 221 13.59 15.47 35.04
C ILE A 221 13.69 13.94 35.07
N LEU A 222 13.90 13.39 36.25
CA LEU A 222 13.97 11.94 36.43
C LEU A 222 12.57 11.35 36.66
N ALA A 223 12.16 10.40 35.85
CA ALA A 223 10.88 9.71 36.00
C ALA A 223 10.69 9.06 37.37
N GLN A 224 11.78 8.62 37.99
CA GLN A 224 11.79 8.05 39.33
C GLN A 224 11.42 9.08 40.42
N ASP A 225 11.84 10.33 40.28
CA ASP A 225 11.47 11.40 41.20
C ASP A 225 9.99 11.76 41.05
N VAL A 226 9.54 11.90 39.78
CA VAL A 226 8.13 12.17 39.47
C VAL A 226 7.21 11.05 39.97
N LYS A 227 7.61 9.77 39.83
CA LYS A 227 6.80 8.61 40.25
C LYS A 227 6.50 8.61 41.75
N LYS A 228 7.37 9.22 42.59
CA LYS A 228 7.21 9.31 44.06
C LYS A 228 6.10 10.28 44.45
N VAL A 229 5.86 11.34 43.67
CA VAL A 229 4.99 12.45 44.04
C VAL A 229 3.75 12.61 43.15
N CYS A 230 3.81 12.11 41.91
CA CYS A 230 2.73 12.18 40.95
C CYS A 230 2.81 10.97 39.99
N PRO A 231 2.52 9.75 40.46
CA PRO A 231 2.66 8.53 39.67
C PRO A 231 1.80 8.50 38.42
N GLU A 232 0.68 9.26 38.35
CA GLU A 232 -0.27 9.30 37.26
C GLU A 232 0.34 9.86 35.97
N VAL A 233 1.41 10.65 36.06
CA VAL A 233 2.12 11.22 34.93
C VAL A 233 3.30 10.37 34.46
N VAL A 234 3.53 9.22 35.08
CA VAL A 234 4.60 8.29 34.73
C VAL A 234 4.00 7.06 34.06
N ALA A 235 4.55 6.68 32.91
CA ALA A 235 4.20 5.43 32.21
C ALA A 235 5.40 4.49 32.22
N GLU A 236 5.17 3.22 32.47
CA GLU A 236 6.15 2.15 32.31
C GLU A 236 6.01 1.58 30.88
N LYS A 237 7.13 1.53 30.14
CA LYS A 237 7.19 0.97 28.81
C LYS A 237 7.35 -0.55 28.88
N GLU A 238 7.17 -1.26 27.78
CA GLU A 238 7.29 -2.72 27.68
C GLU A 238 8.66 -3.25 28.13
N ASP A 239 9.72 -2.46 27.93
CA ASP A 239 11.08 -2.80 28.35
C ASP A 239 11.37 -2.49 29.85
N GLY A 240 10.36 -2.07 30.60
CA GLY A 240 10.46 -1.69 31.99
C GLY A 240 11.04 -0.29 32.22
N THR A 241 11.40 0.47 31.20
CA THR A 241 11.84 1.86 31.35
C THR A 241 10.66 2.79 31.63
N LEU A 242 10.91 3.83 32.42
CA LEU A 242 9.89 4.81 32.76
C LEU A 242 9.93 6.00 31.81
N GLY A 243 8.75 6.47 31.43
CA GLY A 243 8.55 7.70 30.66
C GLY A 243 7.69 8.70 31.42
N VAL A 244 7.91 9.99 31.23
CA VAL A 244 7.13 11.07 31.83
C VAL A 244 6.21 11.68 30.77
N LYS A 245 4.94 11.83 31.10
CA LYS A 245 3.95 12.59 30.30
C LYS A 245 4.06 14.06 30.70
N TYR A 246 5.01 14.77 30.09
CA TYR A 246 5.36 16.14 30.47
C TYR A 246 4.17 17.10 30.43
N GLU A 247 3.27 16.94 29.49
CA GLU A 247 2.07 17.77 29.36
C GLU A 247 1.12 17.66 30.56
N LYS A 248 1.12 16.54 31.27
CA LYS A 248 0.30 16.35 32.47
C LYS A 248 0.89 17.00 33.74
N LEU A 249 2.20 17.30 33.74
CA LEU A 249 2.83 18.05 34.84
C LEU A 249 2.35 19.49 34.91
N ILE A 250 1.78 20.04 33.86
CA ILE A 250 1.27 21.44 33.84
C ILE A 250 0.27 21.66 34.97
N GLY A 251 -0.64 20.72 35.23
CA GLY A 251 -1.61 20.83 36.34
C GLY A 251 -0.94 20.96 37.71
N LEU A 252 0.10 20.14 37.97
CA LEU A 252 0.89 20.20 39.20
C LEU A 252 1.67 21.52 39.30
N LEU A 253 2.28 21.98 38.22
CA LEU A 253 3.04 23.24 38.19
C LEU A 253 2.14 24.46 38.43
N VAL A 254 0.96 24.51 37.80
CA VAL A 254 -0.02 25.59 38.00
C VAL A 254 -0.42 25.67 39.46
N GLN A 255 -0.73 24.54 40.12
CA GLN A 255 -1.13 24.54 41.53
C GLN A 255 0.04 24.90 42.46
N ALA A 256 1.26 24.43 42.15
CA ALA A 256 2.45 24.80 42.92
C ALA A 256 2.74 26.30 42.85
N ILE A 257 2.54 26.93 41.68
CA ILE A 257 2.68 28.39 41.51
C ILE A 257 1.61 29.12 42.34
N ASN A 258 0.37 28.65 42.36
CA ASN A 258 -0.70 29.23 43.17
C ASN A 258 -0.37 29.17 44.69
N GLU A 259 0.13 28.03 45.16
CA GLU A 259 0.56 27.89 46.58
C GLU A 259 1.75 28.78 46.90
N LEU A 260 2.74 28.89 46.01
CA LEU A 260 3.89 29.80 46.18
C LEU A 260 3.43 31.25 46.24
N SER A 261 2.56 31.67 45.30
CA SER A 261 2.01 33.03 45.29
C SER A 261 1.28 33.37 46.57
N ALA A 262 0.51 32.43 47.12
CA ALA A 262 -0.16 32.61 48.42
C ALA A 262 0.81 32.69 49.63
N LYS A 263 1.98 32.08 49.53
CA LYS A 263 3.03 32.19 50.57
C LYS A 263 3.80 33.49 50.51
N VAL A 264 4.05 34.04 49.34
CA VAL A 264 4.82 35.29 49.15
C VAL A 264 3.99 36.53 49.47
N ASN A 265 2.66 36.48 49.25
CA ASN A 265 1.74 37.60 49.47
C ASN A 265 1.20 37.66 50.92
N LYS A 266 1.71 36.83 51.83
CA LYS A 266 1.45 36.88 53.27
C LYS A 266 2.57 37.63 54.00
#